data_b9b58cf1673ca3700d0f07cdbc618246
#
_entry.id   b9b58cf1673ca3700d0f07cdbc618246
#
_cell.length_a   1.000
_cell.length_b   1.000
_cell.length_c   1.000
_cell.angle_alpha   90.00
_cell.angle_beta   90.00
_cell.angle_gamma   90.00
#
_symmetry.space_group_name_H-M   'P 1'
#
loop_
_entity.id
_entity.type
_entity.pdbx_description
1 polymer ?
#
loop_
_entity_poly.entity_id
_entity_poly.type
_entity_poly.pdbx_seq_one_letter_code
_entity_poly.pdbx_strand_id
1 'polypeptide(L)'
;YIGEDSTLWLSKDNASSYSPVHHFDHKVTSIEVAWSNPNVIYASTWPSWWGTKKLWRSDDAGKNWIDITPTNINGQDWIPYDITISSNDAHTLWIARCSMYGGVQDAKGYEVFKSINGGLNWINWSTPTLDDINATNIEHHRGSDGGVYLGTRDAVYYRNNSMSDWVIFDNNLPKSTTSTQLIPYYREGKLFNGTNRSAYQIDFYENSAPSAQIAANKLEINCLNDSVQFVDHSA
;
A
#
# COMPACT_ATOMS: atom_id res chain seq x y z
N TYR A 1 -10.40 0.47 9.57
CA TYR A 1 -9.81 -0.76 10.13
C TYR A 1 -8.53 -0.44 10.88
N ILE A 2 -8.23 -1.22 11.89
CA ILE A 2 -6.97 -1.18 12.65
C ILE A 2 -6.49 -2.63 12.84
N GLY A 3 -5.19 -2.88 12.61
CA GLY A 3 -4.52 -4.11 12.99
C GLY A 3 -3.84 -3.95 14.34
N GLU A 4 -4.26 -4.69 15.33
CA GLU A 4 -3.60 -4.73 16.64
C GLU A 4 -3.19 -6.16 16.94
N ASP A 5 -1.89 -6.38 17.07
CA ASP A 5 -1.28 -7.70 17.18
C ASP A 5 -1.78 -8.61 16.04
N SER A 6 -2.52 -9.67 16.34
CA SER A 6 -3.08 -10.60 15.35
C SER A 6 -4.55 -10.33 15.00
N THR A 7 -5.17 -9.27 15.54
CA THR A 7 -6.59 -9.00 15.38
C THR A 7 -6.83 -7.81 14.45
N LEU A 8 -7.76 -7.98 13.52
CA LEU A 8 -8.31 -6.91 12.71
C LEU A 8 -9.55 -6.36 13.40
N TRP A 9 -9.57 -5.05 13.62
CA TRP A 9 -10.69 -4.32 14.23
C TRP A 9 -11.32 -3.37 13.21
N LEU A 10 -12.62 -3.18 13.31
CA LEU A 10 -13.39 -2.24 12.48
C LEU A 10 -14.13 -1.26 13.37
N SER A 11 -14.04 0.02 13.04
CA SER A 11 -14.95 1.06 13.53
C SER A 11 -16.00 1.36 12.45
N LYS A 12 -17.24 1.58 12.87
CA LYS A 12 -18.37 2.04 12.03
C LYS A 12 -18.91 3.40 12.46
N ASP A 13 -18.26 4.05 13.40
CA ASP A 13 -18.68 5.26 14.08
C ASP A 13 -17.56 6.30 14.17
N ASN A 14 -16.79 6.45 13.11
CA ASN A 14 -15.67 7.39 13.01
C ASN A 14 -14.65 7.24 14.14
N ALA A 15 -14.25 5.99 14.39
CA ALA A 15 -13.27 5.62 15.41
C ALA A 15 -13.71 5.84 16.87
N SER A 16 -15.00 6.03 17.13
CA SER A 16 -15.54 6.15 18.50
C SER A 16 -15.61 4.82 19.21
N SER A 17 -15.80 3.72 18.48
CA SER A 17 -15.73 2.36 19.00
C SER A 17 -15.15 1.40 17.97
N TYR A 18 -14.65 0.25 18.43
CA TYR A 18 -14.09 -0.80 17.59
C TYR A 18 -14.66 -2.15 17.96
N SER A 19 -14.91 -2.98 16.96
CA SER A 19 -15.29 -4.37 17.12
C SER A 19 -14.32 -5.28 16.36
N PRO A 20 -13.96 -6.47 16.89
CA PRO A 20 -13.10 -7.40 16.18
C PRO A 20 -13.84 -7.98 14.98
N VAL A 21 -13.15 -8.06 13.84
CA VAL A 21 -13.67 -8.61 12.58
C VAL A 21 -13.05 -9.96 12.29
N HIS A 22 -11.73 -10.06 12.47
CA HIS A 22 -10.98 -11.27 12.16
C HIS A 22 -9.76 -11.40 13.08
N HIS A 23 -9.38 -12.65 13.38
CA HIS A 23 -8.17 -12.98 14.11
C HIS A 23 -7.28 -13.84 13.22
N PHE A 24 -6.08 -13.35 12.94
CA PHE A 24 -5.05 -14.08 12.20
C PHE A 24 -4.17 -14.89 13.17
N ASP A 25 -3.49 -15.89 12.65
CA ASP A 25 -2.52 -16.67 13.46
C ASP A 25 -1.28 -15.87 13.86
N HIS A 26 -1.03 -14.74 13.16
CA HIS A 26 0.19 -13.94 13.30
C HIS A 26 -0.12 -12.44 13.32
N LYS A 27 0.87 -11.67 13.81
CA LYS A 27 0.77 -10.21 13.91
C LYS A 27 0.49 -9.58 12.53
N VAL A 28 -0.51 -8.71 12.47
CA VAL A 28 -0.82 -7.88 11.30
C VAL A 28 0.25 -6.79 11.16
N THR A 29 0.83 -6.66 9.99
CA THR A 29 1.91 -5.70 9.71
C THR A 29 1.51 -4.61 8.72
N SER A 30 0.55 -4.87 7.84
CA SER A 30 -0.01 -3.88 6.91
C SER A 30 -1.47 -4.22 6.62
N ILE A 31 -2.29 -3.20 6.40
CA ILE A 31 -3.69 -3.32 5.98
C ILE A 31 -3.95 -2.26 4.93
N GLU A 32 -4.51 -2.68 3.81
CA GLU A 32 -4.95 -1.81 2.75
C GLU A 32 -6.40 -2.10 2.36
N VAL A 33 -7.19 -1.04 2.22
CA VAL A 33 -8.60 -1.12 1.78
C VAL A 33 -8.69 -0.52 0.39
N ALA A 34 -9.25 -1.28 -0.55
CA ALA A 34 -9.35 -0.82 -1.93
C ALA A 34 -10.33 0.37 -2.06
N TRP A 35 -9.88 1.45 -2.66
CA TRP A 35 -10.69 2.66 -2.89
C TRP A 35 -11.88 2.41 -3.80
N SER A 36 -11.69 1.64 -4.86
CA SER A 36 -12.73 1.31 -5.84
C SER A 36 -13.79 0.33 -5.31
N ASN A 37 -13.46 -0.43 -4.25
CA ASN A 37 -14.38 -1.35 -3.61
C ASN A 37 -13.99 -1.60 -2.14
N PRO A 38 -14.61 -0.94 -1.18
CA PRO A 38 -14.23 -1.05 0.25
C PRO A 38 -14.51 -2.42 0.88
N ASN A 39 -15.17 -3.34 0.18
CA ASN A 39 -15.29 -4.74 0.62
C ASN A 39 -14.00 -5.54 0.35
N VAL A 40 -13.15 -5.05 -0.54
CA VAL A 40 -11.86 -5.69 -0.83
C VAL A 40 -10.79 -5.11 0.07
N ILE A 41 -10.21 -5.98 0.89
CA ILE A 41 -9.19 -5.65 1.88
C ILE A 41 -8.01 -6.58 1.70
N TYR A 42 -6.83 -6.04 1.81
CA TYR A 42 -5.58 -6.79 1.85
C TYR A 42 -4.91 -6.62 3.20
N ALA A 43 -4.27 -7.67 3.68
CA ALA A 43 -3.49 -7.64 4.90
C ALA A 43 -2.21 -8.45 4.76
N SER A 44 -1.16 -8.02 5.41
CA SER A 44 0.04 -8.83 5.61
C SER A 44 0.19 -9.22 7.06
N THR A 45 0.68 -10.43 7.31
CA THR A 45 0.94 -10.93 8.67
C THR A 45 2.36 -11.46 8.80
N TRP A 46 2.91 -11.32 10.00
CA TRP A 46 4.27 -11.75 10.32
C TRP A 46 4.30 -12.68 11.54
N PRO A 47 4.84 -13.89 11.39
CA PRO A 47 4.89 -14.89 12.47
C PRO A 47 6.06 -14.71 13.45
N SER A 48 6.53 -13.50 13.74
CA SER A 48 7.75 -13.30 14.53
C SER A 48 9.00 -13.99 13.92
N TRP A 49 10.05 -14.19 14.65
CA TRP A 49 11.40 -14.54 14.16
C TRP A 49 11.54 -15.83 13.32
N TRP A 50 10.56 -16.74 13.33
CA TRP A 50 10.64 -18.04 12.63
C TRP A 50 9.28 -18.39 12.03
N GLY A 51 9.08 -18.11 10.76
CA GLY A 51 7.88 -18.52 10.06
C GLY A 51 7.66 -17.74 8.76
N THR A 52 6.79 -18.27 7.92
CA THR A 52 6.45 -17.67 6.61
C THR A 52 5.49 -16.52 6.79
N LYS A 53 5.81 -15.38 6.25
CA LYS A 53 4.88 -14.26 6.12
C LYS A 53 3.78 -14.62 5.16
N LYS A 54 2.62 -14.04 5.43
CA LYS A 54 1.46 -14.28 4.61
C LYS A 54 0.84 -12.99 4.14
N LEU A 55 0.31 -13.05 2.93
CA LEU A 55 -0.56 -12.04 2.33
C LEU A 55 -1.97 -12.61 2.25
N TRP A 56 -2.91 -11.80 2.64
CA TRP A 56 -4.30 -12.15 2.71
C TRP A 56 -5.16 -11.19 1.91
N ARG A 57 -6.21 -11.70 1.29
CA ARG A 57 -7.28 -10.91 0.67
C ARG A 57 -8.63 -11.32 1.22
N SER A 58 -9.46 -10.32 1.50
CA SER A 58 -10.88 -10.45 1.75
C SER A 58 -11.65 -9.74 0.64
N ASP A 59 -12.75 -10.32 0.17
CA ASP A 59 -13.68 -9.71 -0.78
C ASP A 59 -15.04 -9.36 -0.12
N ASP A 60 -15.14 -9.50 1.20
CA ASP A 60 -16.38 -9.37 1.98
C ASP A 60 -16.23 -8.55 3.28
N ALA A 61 -15.43 -7.49 3.19
CA ALA A 61 -15.17 -6.57 4.29
C ALA A 61 -14.53 -7.24 5.52
N GLY A 62 -13.63 -8.18 5.29
CA GLY A 62 -12.81 -8.82 6.32
C GLY A 62 -13.42 -10.04 7.01
N LYS A 63 -14.58 -10.54 6.53
CA LYS A 63 -15.24 -11.70 7.15
C LYS A 63 -14.56 -13.02 6.78
N ASN A 64 -14.18 -13.18 5.50
CA ASN A 64 -13.45 -14.33 5.00
C ASN A 64 -12.17 -13.90 4.33
N TRP A 65 -11.13 -14.72 4.44
CA TRP A 65 -9.78 -14.41 3.93
C TRP A 65 -9.23 -15.57 3.13
N ILE A 66 -8.56 -15.25 2.04
CA ILE A 66 -7.81 -16.18 1.21
C ILE A 66 -6.32 -15.85 1.26
N ASP A 67 -5.50 -16.88 1.34
CA ASP A 67 -4.05 -16.75 1.28
C ASP A 67 -3.63 -16.48 -0.17
N ILE A 68 -3.02 -15.34 -0.40
CA ILE A 68 -2.53 -14.89 -1.71
C ILE A 68 -1.01 -14.73 -1.72
N THR A 69 -0.33 -15.33 -0.76
CA THR A 69 1.13 -15.25 -0.63
C THR A 69 1.81 -15.71 -1.90
N PRO A 70 2.72 -14.92 -2.49
CA PRO A 70 3.45 -15.33 -3.67
C PRO A 70 4.29 -16.59 -3.40
N THR A 71 4.08 -17.65 -4.18
CA THR A 71 4.77 -18.95 -4.01
C THR A 71 6.07 -19.05 -4.81
N ASN A 72 6.29 -18.16 -5.77
CA ASN A 72 7.41 -18.22 -6.72
C ASN A 72 8.50 -17.18 -6.44
N ILE A 73 8.57 -16.68 -5.22
CA ILE A 73 9.61 -15.72 -4.83
C ILE A 73 10.82 -16.49 -4.35
N ASN A 74 11.90 -16.48 -5.14
CA ASN A 74 13.19 -16.94 -4.68
C ASN A 74 13.70 -16.03 -3.55
N GLY A 75 13.99 -16.60 -2.39
CA GLY A 75 14.54 -15.86 -1.26
C GLY A 75 13.66 -15.94 -0.02
N GLN A 76 14.17 -15.42 1.06
CA GLN A 76 13.73 -15.69 2.41
C GLN A 76 12.31 -15.16 2.71
N ASP A 77 11.44 -16.05 3.13
CA ASP A 77 10.02 -15.80 3.44
C ASP A 77 9.77 -14.93 4.70
N TRP A 78 10.82 -14.39 5.30
CA TRP A 78 10.76 -13.66 6.57
C TRP A 78 10.81 -12.13 6.46
N ILE A 79 10.78 -11.57 5.24
CA ILE A 79 10.78 -10.11 5.01
C ILE A 79 9.32 -9.59 4.95
N PRO A 80 8.91 -8.56 5.71
CA PRO A 80 7.55 -7.98 5.63
C PRO A 80 7.28 -7.42 4.23
N TYR A 81 6.01 -7.56 3.83
CA TYR A 81 5.49 -6.88 2.66
C TYR A 81 4.79 -5.61 3.09
N ASP A 82 5.05 -4.53 2.37
CA ASP A 82 4.16 -3.39 2.31
C ASP A 82 3.30 -3.50 1.05
N ILE A 83 2.06 -3.01 1.12
CA ILE A 83 1.02 -3.24 0.12
C ILE A 83 0.46 -1.89 -0.30
N THR A 84 0.26 -1.72 -1.60
CA THR A 84 -0.55 -0.62 -2.13
C THR A 84 -1.46 -1.10 -3.24
N ILE A 85 -2.66 -0.50 -3.36
CA ILE A 85 -3.71 -0.94 -4.27
C ILE A 85 -4.00 0.16 -5.27
N SER A 86 -4.29 -0.21 -6.51
CA SER A 86 -4.76 0.73 -7.51
C SER A 86 -6.06 1.42 -7.05
N SER A 87 -6.11 2.73 -7.20
CA SER A 87 -7.30 3.51 -6.87
C SER A 87 -8.52 3.16 -7.75
N ASN A 88 -8.28 2.65 -8.95
CA ASN A 88 -9.31 2.40 -9.95
C ASN A 88 -9.73 0.93 -10.05
N ASP A 89 -8.91 0.01 -9.53
CA ASP A 89 -9.15 -1.43 -9.61
C ASP A 89 -8.71 -2.13 -8.32
N ALA A 90 -9.67 -2.64 -7.58
CA ALA A 90 -9.45 -3.33 -6.31
C ALA A 90 -8.58 -4.60 -6.43
N HIS A 91 -8.40 -5.14 -7.65
CA HIS A 91 -7.63 -6.36 -7.88
C HIS A 91 -6.26 -6.10 -8.51
N THR A 92 -5.93 -4.85 -8.81
CA THR A 92 -4.57 -4.43 -9.19
C THR A 92 -3.85 -3.88 -7.97
N LEU A 93 -2.74 -4.52 -7.60
CA LEU A 93 -1.97 -4.16 -6.41
C LEU A 93 -0.48 -4.42 -6.61
N TRP A 94 0.30 -3.75 -5.79
CA TRP A 94 1.75 -3.93 -5.71
C TRP A 94 2.14 -4.27 -4.28
N ILE A 95 3.20 -5.05 -4.15
CA ILE A 95 3.84 -5.33 -2.87
C ILE A 95 5.33 -5.04 -2.99
N ALA A 96 5.89 -4.47 -1.94
CA ALA A 96 7.33 -4.33 -1.76
C ALA A 96 7.82 -5.23 -0.64
N ARG A 97 8.97 -5.84 -0.82
CA ARG A 97 9.66 -6.59 0.23
C ARG A 97 10.49 -5.63 1.07
N CYS A 98 9.96 -5.28 2.25
CA CYS A 98 10.55 -4.27 3.12
C CYS A 98 11.54 -4.87 4.11
N SER A 99 12.84 -4.64 3.92
CA SER A 99 13.87 -5.10 4.84
C SER A 99 14.16 -4.07 5.93
N MET A 100 13.75 -4.36 7.15
CA MET A 100 14.04 -3.50 8.32
C MET A 100 15.49 -3.64 8.85
N TYR A 101 16.19 -4.72 8.54
CA TYR A 101 17.48 -5.08 9.18
C TYR A 101 18.67 -5.24 8.25
N GLY A 102 18.60 -4.75 7.02
CA GLY A 102 19.79 -4.55 6.18
C GLY A 102 20.49 -5.82 5.68
N GLY A 103 19.76 -6.82 5.29
CA GLY A 103 20.31 -8.02 4.68
C GLY A 103 19.58 -8.38 3.39
N VAL A 104 19.77 -7.61 2.31
CA VAL A 104 19.00 -7.79 1.07
C VAL A 104 19.77 -8.57 0.00
N GLN A 105 20.89 -9.15 0.32
CA GLN A 105 21.59 -9.99 -0.65
C GLN A 105 20.72 -11.17 -1.18
N ASP A 106 19.66 -11.51 -0.44
CA ASP A 106 18.75 -12.59 -0.81
C ASP A 106 17.48 -12.12 -1.56
N ALA A 107 17.27 -10.80 -1.70
CA ALA A 107 16.10 -10.23 -2.40
C ALA A 107 16.43 -9.69 -3.79
N LYS A 108 17.69 -9.75 -4.21
CA LYS A 108 18.17 -9.18 -5.47
C LYS A 108 17.29 -9.60 -6.66
N GLY A 109 16.72 -8.59 -7.33
CA GLY A 109 15.81 -8.78 -8.45
C GLY A 109 14.40 -9.23 -8.08
N TYR A 110 14.02 -9.16 -6.79
CA TYR A 110 12.70 -9.56 -6.28
C TYR A 110 12.16 -8.60 -5.21
N GLU A 111 12.39 -7.30 -5.38
CA GLU A 111 12.02 -6.26 -4.41
C GLU A 111 10.55 -5.89 -4.51
N VAL A 112 10.00 -5.84 -5.74
CA VAL A 112 8.64 -5.41 -6.02
C VAL A 112 7.91 -6.41 -6.90
N PHE A 113 6.67 -6.71 -6.54
CA PHE A 113 5.75 -7.53 -7.34
C PHE A 113 4.47 -6.78 -7.62
N LYS A 114 3.86 -7.09 -8.77
CA LYS A 114 2.56 -6.58 -9.19
C LYS A 114 1.60 -7.74 -9.45
N SER A 115 0.35 -7.58 -9.03
CA SER A 115 -0.75 -8.44 -9.42
C SER A 115 -1.85 -7.61 -10.07
N ILE A 116 -2.54 -8.18 -11.06
CA ILE A 116 -3.71 -7.61 -11.73
C ILE A 116 -4.97 -8.46 -11.54
N ASN A 117 -4.92 -9.43 -10.65
CA ASN A 117 -6.01 -10.36 -10.37
C ASN A 117 -6.15 -10.67 -8.88
N GLY A 118 -5.89 -9.67 -8.05
CA GLY A 118 -6.10 -9.74 -6.62
C GLY A 118 -5.15 -10.67 -5.89
N GLY A 119 -3.90 -10.80 -6.37
CA GLY A 119 -2.88 -11.62 -5.75
C GLY A 119 -2.92 -13.10 -6.13
N LEU A 120 -3.80 -13.52 -7.04
CA LEU A 120 -3.83 -14.92 -7.52
C LEU A 120 -2.59 -15.26 -8.36
N ASN A 121 -2.06 -14.29 -9.08
CA ASN A 121 -0.79 -14.39 -9.80
C ASN A 121 0.02 -13.13 -9.58
N TRP A 122 1.34 -13.29 -9.48
CA TRP A 122 2.29 -12.23 -9.25
C TRP A 122 3.28 -12.13 -10.40
N ILE A 123 3.53 -10.91 -10.85
CA ILE A 123 4.52 -10.56 -11.85
C ILE A 123 5.68 -9.89 -11.10
N ASN A 124 6.90 -10.37 -11.30
CA ASN A 124 8.07 -9.65 -10.81
C ASN A 124 8.17 -8.31 -11.54
N TRP A 125 8.09 -7.23 -10.77
CA TRP A 125 8.11 -5.85 -11.27
C TRP A 125 9.41 -5.12 -10.92
N SER A 126 10.36 -5.82 -10.34
CA SER A 126 11.73 -5.35 -10.11
C SER A 126 12.49 -5.27 -11.42
N THR A 127 13.52 -4.45 -11.42
CA THR A 127 14.50 -4.32 -12.51
C THR A 127 15.89 -4.23 -11.90
N PRO A 128 16.97 -4.38 -12.67
CA PRO A 128 18.33 -4.24 -12.14
C PRO A 128 18.62 -2.91 -11.43
N THR A 129 17.83 -1.87 -11.70
CA THR A 129 17.92 -0.58 -10.97
C THR A 129 17.63 -0.71 -9.48
N LEU A 130 16.84 -1.72 -9.09
CA LEU A 130 16.55 -2.01 -7.68
C LEU A 130 17.47 -3.06 -7.06
N ASP A 131 18.42 -3.62 -7.81
CA ASP A 131 19.37 -4.58 -7.27
C ASP A 131 20.13 -3.97 -6.09
N ASP A 132 20.21 -4.72 -4.99
CA ASP A 132 20.82 -4.29 -3.73
C ASP A 132 20.13 -3.11 -3.01
N ILE A 133 18.91 -2.75 -3.41
CA ILE A 133 18.08 -1.72 -2.78
C ILE A 133 17.26 -2.31 -1.64
N ASN A 134 17.22 -1.59 -0.52
CA ASN A 134 16.39 -1.92 0.64
C ASN A 134 15.09 -1.13 0.57
N ALA A 135 14.02 -1.70 0.03
CA ALA A 135 12.69 -1.11 0.09
C ALA A 135 12.22 -1.01 1.55
N THR A 136 11.49 0.05 1.86
CA THR A 136 10.94 0.32 3.18
C THR A 136 9.42 0.52 3.16
N ASN A 137 8.89 1.06 2.09
CA ASN A 137 7.46 1.28 1.88
C ASN A 137 7.16 1.45 0.38
N ILE A 138 5.90 1.26 0.01
CA ILE A 138 5.42 1.42 -1.38
C ILE A 138 4.06 2.13 -1.37
N GLU A 139 3.84 3.07 -2.30
CA GLU A 139 2.62 3.85 -2.36
C GLU A 139 2.17 4.11 -3.80
N HIS A 140 0.88 3.85 -4.10
CA HIS A 140 0.31 4.08 -5.41
C HIS A 140 -0.05 5.56 -5.61
N HIS A 141 0.32 6.10 -6.77
CA HIS A 141 -0.08 7.43 -7.21
C HIS A 141 -1.43 7.38 -7.92
N ARG A 142 -2.49 7.84 -7.27
CA ARG A 142 -3.84 7.86 -7.85
C ARG A 142 -3.89 8.78 -9.06
N GLY A 143 -4.70 8.40 -10.04
CA GLY A 143 -4.86 9.15 -11.27
C GLY A 143 -3.71 9.02 -12.27
N SER A 144 -2.64 8.32 -11.91
CA SER A 144 -1.54 7.97 -12.80
C SER A 144 -1.84 6.73 -13.63
N ASP A 145 -1.01 6.45 -14.63
CA ASP A 145 -1.02 5.16 -15.34
C ASP A 145 -0.34 4.06 -14.52
N GLY A 146 -0.94 3.70 -13.39
CA GLY A 146 -0.41 2.70 -12.49
C GLY A 146 0.93 3.09 -11.86
N GLY A 147 1.14 4.38 -11.62
CA GLY A 147 2.34 4.92 -11.01
C GLY A 147 2.48 4.52 -9.54
N VAL A 148 3.69 4.20 -9.14
CA VAL A 148 4.03 3.76 -7.80
C VAL A 148 5.33 4.38 -7.35
N TYR A 149 5.32 4.92 -6.14
CA TYR A 149 6.51 5.37 -5.43
C TYR A 149 7.02 4.26 -4.53
N LEU A 150 8.31 4.04 -4.54
CA LEU A 150 9.01 3.07 -3.68
C LEU A 150 9.98 3.83 -2.78
N GLY A 151 9.68 3.86 -1.49
CA GLY A 151 10.61 4.35 -0.48
C GLY A 151 11.68 3.33 -0.17
N THR A 152 12.91 3.78 -0.01
CA THR A 152 14.06 2.94 0.29
C THR A 152 14.90 3.54 1.41
N ARG A 153 16.00 2.89 1.78
CA ARG A 153 16.94 3.42 2.79
C ARG A 153 17.72 4.64 2.31
N ASP A 154 17.86 4.81 1.00
CA ASP A 154 18.77 5.80 0.46
C ASP A 154 18.11 6.78 -0.51
N ALA A 155 16.94 6.43 -1.06
CA ALA A 155 16.23 7.23 -2.07
C ALA A 155 14.74 6.91 -2.12
N VAL A 156 14.00 7.66 -2.93
CA VAL A 156 12.67 7.31 -3.42
C VAL A 156 12.79 6.99 -4.91
N TYR A 157 12.10 5.97 -5.36
CA TYR A 157 12.00 5.58 -6.77
C TYR A 157 10.56 5.72 -7.26
N TYR A 158 10.41 5.89 -8.55
CA TYR A 158 9.11 5.94 -9.22
C TYR A 158 9.10 5.05 -10.46
N ARG A 159 7.96 4.39 -10.71
CA ARG A 159 7.68 3.65 -11.95
C ARG A 159 6.18 3.62 -12.22
N ASN A 160 5.80 3.73 -13.50
CA ASN A 160 4.42 3.51 -13.96
C ASN A 160 4.37 2.41 -15.04
N ASN A 161 3.18 2.15 -15.60
CA ASN A 161 2.98 1.09 -16.59
C ASN A 161 3.67 1.34 -17.93
N SER A 162 3.92 2.61 -18.29
CA SER A 162 4.58 2.98 -19.55
C SER A 162 6.11 2.89 -19.48
N MET A 163 6.67 2.78 -18.27
CA MET A 163 8.11 2.78 -18.03
C MET A 163 8.66 1.37 -18.02
N SER A 164 9.79 1.15 -18.69
CA SER A 164 10.51 -0.13 -18.67
C SER A 164 11.32 -0.35 -17.39
N ASP A 165 11.67 0.73 -16.68
CA ASP A 165 12.56 0.70 -15.52
C ASP A 165 12.12 1.68 -14.43
N TRP A 166 12.62 1.50 -13.23
CA TRP A 166 12.49 2.43 -12.11
C TRP A 166 13.40 3.63 -12.32
N VAL A 167 12.95 4.80 -11.93
CA VAL A 167 13.75 6.03 -11.91
C VAL A 167 13.91 6.55 -10.49
N ILE A 168 15.06 7.10 -10.19
CA ILE A 168 15.28 7.78 -8.90
C ILE A 168 14.44 9.05 -8.87
N PHE A 169 13.69 9.22 -7.80
CA PHE A 169 12.81 10.35 -7.56
C PHE A 169 13.09 10.97 -6.18
N ASP A 170 14.31 11.41 -5.97
CA ASP A 170 14.75 11.94 -4.68
C ASP A 170 15.03 13.45 -4.68
N ASN A 171 14.97 14.11 -5.83
CA ASN A 171 15.20 15.55 -6.07
C ASN A 171 15.56 16.37 -4.83
N ASN A 172 16.86 16.40 -4.48
CA ASN A 172 17.43 17.11 -3.34
C ASN A 172 17.15 16.49 -1.95
N LEU A 173 16.68 15.25 -1.85
CA LEU A 173 16.73 14.55 -0.56
C LEU A 173 18.19 14.42 -0.11
N PRO A 174 18.48 14.63 1.17
CA PRO A 174 19.80 14.37 1.70
C PRO A 174 20.18 12.91 1.47
N LYS A 175 21.40 12.65 1.02
CA LYS A 175 21.90 11.29 0.83
C LYS A 175 21.79 10.46 2.12
N SER A 176 21.58 9.17 1.97
CA SER A 176 21.42 8.20 3.07
C SER A 176 20.27 8.60 4.03
N THR A 177 19.15 9.01 3.46
CA THR A 177 17.93 9.31 4.19
C THR A 177 16.92 8.20 3.97
N THR A 178 16.67 7.43 5.02
CA THR A 178 15.73 6.31 4.96
C THR A 178 14.30 6.84 4.90
N SER A 179 13.56 6.51 3.85
CA SER A 179 12.12 6.72 3.77
C SER A 179 11.43 5.78 4.77
N THR A 180 10.56 6.33 5.60
CA THR A 180 9.76 5.55 6.55
C THR A 180 8.30 5.47 6.16
N GLN A 181 7.82 6.48 5.43
CA GLN A 181 6.45 6.52 4.93
C GLN A 181 6.34 7.51 3.77
N LEU A 182 5.63 7.13 2.72
CA LEU A 182 5.25 8.00 1.62
C LEU A 182 3.76 8.31 1.70
N ILE A 183 3.40 9.58 1.53
CA ILE A 183 2.01 10.04 1.59
C ILE A 183 1.75 10.98 0.42
N PRO A 184 1.03 10.55 -0.62
CA PRO A 184 0.58 11.44 -1.67
C PRO A 184 -0.45 12.43 -1.13
N TYR A 185 -0.16 13.71 -1.24
CA TYR A 185 -1.07 14.80 -0.86
C TYR A 185 -1.62 15.47 -2.11
N TYR A 186 -2.72 14.92 -2.58
CA TYR A 186 -3.30 15.24 -3.90
C TYR A 186 -3.77 16.68 -4.03
N ARG A 187 -4.27 17.28 -2.92
CA ARG A 187 -4.76 18.66 -2.89
C ARG A 187 -3.72 19.68 -3.36
N GLU A 188 -2.45 19.42 -3.14
CA GLU A 188 -1.34 20.30 -3.53
C GLU A 188 -0.42 19.68 -4.58
N GLY A 189 -0.72 18.48 -5.06
CA GLY A 189 0.13 17.76 -6.01
C GLY A 189 1.50 17.39 -5.45
N LYS A 190 1.57 17.08 -4.15
CA LYS A 190 2.82 16.82 -3.43
C LYS A 190 2.90 15.39 -2.92
N LEU A 191 4.09 14.81 -3.01
CA LEU A 191 4.47 13.63 -2.27
C LEU A 191 5.19 14.06 -0.98
N PHE A 192 4.66 13.67 0.17
CA PHE A 192 5.35 13.79 1.45
C PHE A 192 6.13 12.51 1.71
N ASN A 193 7.36 12.66 2.14
CA ASN A 193 8.23 11.58 2.57
C ASN A 193 8.63 11.78 4.03
N GLY A 194 8.06 10.97 4.92
CA GLY A 194 8.53 10.83 6.28
C GLY A 194 9.84 10.03 6.28
N THR A 195 10.86 10.55 6.95
CA THR A 195 12.18 9.93 6.97
C THR A 195 12.72 9.82 8.39
N ASN A 196 13.82 9.07 8.53
CA ASN A 196 14.54 8.97 9.82
C ASN A 196 15.18 10.31 10.30
N ARG A 197 15.14 11.37 9.49
CA ARG A 197 15.73 12.68 9.83
C ARG A 197 14.70 13.79 9.93
N SER A 198 13.72 13.82 9.00
CA SER A 198 12.71 14.88 8.92
C SER A 198 11.61 14.44 7.94
N ALA A 199 10.59 15.29 7.76
CA ALA A 199 9.62 15.17 6.68
C ALA A 199 10.06 16.08 5.52
N TYR A 200 9.98 15.56 4.32
CA TYR A 200 10.28 16.25 3.07
C TYR A 200 9.06 16.22 2.16
N GLN A 201 8.96 17.17 1.26
CA GLN A 201 7.92 17.21 0.23
C GLN A 201 8.52 17.50 -1.14
N ILE A 202 7.90 16.96 -2.17
CA ILE A 202 8.27 17.14 -3.57
C ILE A 202 7.02 17.12 -4.42
N ASP A 203 7.01 17.82 -5.55
CA ASP A 203 5.93 17.71 -6.55
C ASP A 203 5.83 16.28 -7.07
N PHE A 204 4.63 15.83 -7.42
CA PHE A 204 4.45 14.50 -8.01
C PHE A 204 5.32 14.31 -9.25
N TYR A 205 5.72 13.07 -9.52
CA TYR A 205 6.47 12.72 -10.72
C TYR A 205 5.70 13.04 -12.00
N GLU A 206 4.40 12.80 -11.98
CA GLU A 206 3.50 13.16 -13.07
C GLU A 206 2.27 13.89 -12.53
N ASN A 207 1.72 14.80 -13.33
CA ASN A 207 0.46 15.46 -12.98
C ASN A 207 -0.67 14.45 -13.18
N SER A 208 -1.30 14.06 -12.10
CA SER A 208 -2.54 13.29 -12.16
C SER A 208 -3.74 14.21 -12.35
N ALA A 209 -4.71 13.79 -13.14
CA ALA A 209 -6.00 14.47 -13.16
C ALA A 209 -6.63 14.39 -11.76
N PRO A 210 -7.25 15.48 -11.25
CA PRO A 210 -7.94 15.43 -9.98
C PRO A 210 -9.01 14.34 -10.00
N SER A 211 -8.96 13.45 -9.03
CA SER A 211 -9.97 12.41 -8.86
C SER A 211 -11.06 12.92 -7.95
N ALA A 212 -12.26 13.19 -8.50
CA ALA A 212 -13.40 13.59 -7.71
C ALA A 212 -13.89 12.42 -6.85
N GLN A 213 -13.96 12.63 -5.55
CA GLN A 213 -14.55 11.68 -4.61
C GLN A 213 -15.61 12.36 -3.77
N ILE A 214 -16.84 11.87 -3.90
CA ILE A 214 -17.97 12.37 -3.12
C ILE A 214 -18.43 11.26 -2.18
N ALA A 215 -18.42 11.54 -0.89
CA ALA A 215 -19.05 10.69 0.10
C ALA A 215 -20.38 11.29 0.56
N ALA A 216 -21.37 10.44 0.72
CA ALA A 216 -22.66 10.82 1.29
C ALA A 216 -22.77 10.25 2.71
N ASN A 217 -23.31 11.02 3.64
CA ASN A 217 -23.55 10.57 5.00
C ASN A 217 -24.70 9.54 5.11
N LYS A 218 -25.52 9.42 4.05
CA LYS A 218 -26.60 8.44 3.92
C LYS A 218 -26.66 7.92 2.49
N LEU A 219 -26.86 6.63 2.32
CA LEU A 219 -27.02 5.97 1.02
C LEU A 219 -28.48 5.82 0.60
N GLU A 220 -29.41 5.96 1.54
CA GLU A 220 -30.85 5.83 1.32
C GLU A 220 -31.59 6.98 2.01
N ILE A 221 -32.64 7.48 1.38
CA ILE A 221 -33.55 8.49 1.92
C ILE A 221 -34.91 7.84 2.14
N ASN A 222 -35.37 7.83 3.38
CA ASN A 222 -36.59 7.11 3.77
C ASN A 222 -37.84 8.00 3.87
N CYS A 223 -37.71 9.32 3.83
CA CYS A 223 -38.85 10.26 3.87
C CYS A 223 -38.52 11.64 3.29
N LEU A 224 -39.58 12.41 3.03
CA LEU A 224 -39.49 13.73 2.39
C LEU A 224 -38.69 14.79 3.20
N ASN A 225 -38.45 14.57 4.47
CA ASN A 225 -37.68 15.48 5.33
C ASN A 225 -36.26 15.02 5.63
N ASP A 226 -35.83 13.98 4.96
CA ASP A 226 -34.44 13.49 5.09
C ASP A 226 -33.51 14.37 4.24
N SER A 227 -32.35 14.70 4.77
CA SER A 227 -31.31 15.41 4.07
C SER A 227 -30.06 14.51 3.90
N VAL A 228 -29.43 14.59 2.74
CA VAL A 228 -28.15 13.99 2.47
C VAL A 228 -27.11 15.10 2.44
N GLN A 229 -26.06 14.92 3.22
CA GLN A 229 -24.88 15.76 3.14
C GLN A 229 -23.83 15.05 2.29
N PHE A 230 -23.33 15.76 1.32
CA PHE A 230 -22.20 15.32 0.51
C PHE A 230 -20.94 15.97 1.06
N VAL A 231 -19.91 15.16 1.21
CA VAL A 231 -18.57 15.63 1.58
C VAL A 231 -17.68 15.37 0.38
N ASP A 232 -16.98 16.40 -0.04
CA ASP A 232 -15.99 16.31 -1.10
C ASP A 232 -14.68 15.76 -0.49
N HIS A 233 -14.29 14.58 -0.94
CA HIS A 233 -13.01 13.94 -0.64
C HIS A 233 -12.09 13.96 -1.87
N SER A 234 -12.41 14.82 -2.86
CA SER A 234 -11.59 14.96 -4.07
C SER A 234 -10.15 15.33 -3.73
N ALA A 235 -9.24 14.74 -4.45
CA ALA A 235 -7.81 14.97 -4.37
C ALA A 235 -7.29 15.48 -5.72
#